data_83499d03f5fb5d13cc3978570e9fdbc7
#
_entry.id   83499d03f5fb5d13cc3978570e9fdbc7
#
_cell.length_a   1.000
_cell.length_b   1.000
_cell.length_c   1.000
_cell.angle_alpha   90.00
_cell.angle_beta   90.00
_cell.angle_gamma   90.00
#
_symmetry.space_group_name_H-M   'P 1'
#
loop_
_entity.id
_entity.type
_entity.pdbx_description
1 polymer ?
#
loop_
_entity_poly.entity_id
_entity_poly.type
_entity_poly.pdbx_seq_one_letter_code
_entity_poly.pdbx_strand_id
1 'polypeptide(L)'
;MIRLGGIMGLPVVRQGRILGRVEQAVLDESGKFLRGMVVRKGIGGAMWLGNPEISVIGGVSILAKGELQHLPGRVDFELTSVKDASGLRLGRVTDVLLNPMTRRVAALEISLGPL
;
A
#
# COMPACT_ATOMS: atom_id res chain seq x y z
N MET A 1 2.45 0.67 -14.29
CA MET A 1 2.27 1.41 -13.04
C MET A 1 0.87 1.23 -12.52
N ILE A 2 0.74 1.12 -11.22
CA ILE A 2 -0.55 1.05 -10.55
C ILE A 2 -0.68 2.17 -9.53
N ARG A 3 -1.92 2.58 -9.28
CA ARG A 3 -2.23 3.51 -8.19
C ARG A 3 -2.54 2.70 -6.94
N LEU A 4 -1.96 3.07 -5.81
CA LEU A 4 -2.25 2.38 -4.56
C LEU A 4 -3.72 2.49 -4.18
N GLY A 5 -4.37 3.63 -4.48
CA GLY A 5 -5.81 3.76 -4.28
C GLY A 5 -6.64 2.74 -5.06
N GLY A 6 -6.14 2.30 -6.22
CA GLY A 6 -6.83 1.32 -7.07
C GLY A 6 -6.78 -0.12 -6.57
N ILE A 7 -5.89 -0.43 -5.64
CA ILE A 7 -5.82 -1.78 -5.08
C ILE A 7 -6.59 -1.93 -3.76
N MET A 8 -7.11 -0.83 -3.21
CA MET A 8 -7.93 -0.89 -2.00
C MET A 8 -9.18 -1.73 -2.26
N GLY A 9 -9.48 -2.63 -1.35
CA GLY A 9 -10.63 -3.52 -1.45
C GLY A 9 -10.42 -4.76 -2.31
N LEU A 10 -9.29 -4.89 -3.02
CA LEU A 10 -9.02 -6.08 -3.81
C LEU A 10 -8.84 -7.31 -2.91
N PRO A 11 -9.30 -8.48 -3.37
CA PRO A 11 -9.09 -9.71 -2.63
C PRO A 11 -7.62 -10.11 -2.63
N VAL A 12 -7.16 -10.58 -1.50
CA VAL A 12 -5.85 -11.21 -1.34
C VAL A 12 -6.07 -12.72 -1.40
N VAL A 13 -5.40 -13.36 -2.36
CA VAL A 13 -5.63 -14.77 -2.69
C VAL A 13 -4.34 -15.55 -2.49
N ARG A 14 -4.44 -16.70 -1.84
CA ARG A 14 -3.34 -17.65 -1.69
C ARG A 14 -3.84 -19.04 -1.99
N GLN A 15 -3.23 -19.70 -2.98
CA GLN A 15 -3.59 -21.08 -3.35
C GLN A 15 -5.10 -21.25 -3.61
N GLY A 16 -5.69 -20.31 -4.32
CA GLY A 16 -7.11 -20.34 -4.66
C GLY A 16 -8.07 -19.94 -3.54
N ARG A 17 -7.57 -19.53 -2.37
CA ARG A 17 -8.39 -19.12 -1.23
C ARG A 17 -8.26 -17.62 -1.00
N ILE A 18 -9.37 -16.97 -0.76
CA ILE A 18 -9.39 -15.55 -0.38
C ILE A 18 -9.03 -15.45 1.12
N LEU A 19 -7.92 -14.78 1.40
CA LEU A 19 -7.47 -14.56 2.78
C LEU A 19 -8.13 -13.33 3.40
N GLY A 20 -8.51 -12.37 2.60
CA GLY A 20 -9.11 -11.11 3.04
C GLY A 20 -9.07 -10.10 1.91
N ARG A 21 -9.25 -8.82 2.26
CA ARG A 21 -9.23 -7.72 1.30
C ARG A 21 -8.26 -6.64 1.73
N VAL A 22 -7.61 -5.99 0.77
CA VAL A 22 -6.67 -4.91 1.06
C VAL A 22 -7.43 -3.76 1.70
N GLU A 23 -7.00 -3.37 2.88
CA GLU A 23 -7.51 -2.20 3.59
C GLU A 23 -6.60 -0.99 3.43
N GLN A 24 -5.29 -1.23 3.42
CA GLN A 24 -4.30 -0.17 3.30
C GLN A 24 -3.01 -0.72 2.71
N ALA A 25 -2.38 0.03 1.82
CA ALA A 25 -1.01 -0.22 1.40
C ALA A 25 -0.08 0.68 2.21
N VAL A 26 1.04 0.13 2.67
CA VAL A 26 1.97 0.83 3.54
C VAL A 26 3.33 0.90 2.87
N LEU A 27 3.86 2.12 2.76
CA LEU A 27 5.21 2.34 2.25
C LEU A 27 6.22 2.19 3.39
N ASP A 28 7.48 1.96 3.03
CA ASP A 28 8.56 1.96 4.00
C ASP A 28 8.84 3.39 4.51
N GLU A 29 9.70 3.53 5.49
CA GLU A 29 10.01 4.83 6.10
C GLU A 29 10.59 5.83 5.09
N SER A 30 11.29 5.35 4.07
CA SER A 30 11.85 6.23 3.02
C SER A 30 10.77 6.72 2.05
N GLY A 31 9.61 6.08 2.01
CA GLY A 31 8.56 6.36 1.03
C GLY A 31 8.90 5.88 -0.38
N LYS A 32 9.93 5.05 -0.54
CA LYS A 32 10.42 4.60 -1.87
C LYS A 32 9.93 3.22 -2.26
N PHE A 33 9.53 2.40 -1.30
CA PHE A 33 9.16 1.01 -1.53
C PHE A 33 7.87 0.66 -0.80
N LEU A 34 7.14 -0.29 -1.35
CA LEU A 34 6.04 -0.92 -0.64
C LEU A 34 6.59 -1.79 0.49
N ARG A 35 6.20 -1.49 1.73
CA ARG A 35 6.54 -2.30 2.90
C ARG A 35 5.63 -3.51 3.02
N GLY A 36 4.34 -3.31 2.75
CA GLY A 36 3.34 -4.36 2.86
C GLY A 36 1.93 -3.80 2.79
N MET A 37 0.98 -4.65 3.14
CA MET A 37 -0.44 -4.32 3.11
C MET A 37 -1.12 -4.73 4.40
N VAL A 38 -2.03 -3.88 4.87
CA VAL A 38 -2.99 -4.25 5.90
C VAL A 38 -4.14 -4.94 5.18
N VAL A 39 -4.46 -6.15 5.61
CA VAL A 39 -5.50 -6.99 5.01
C VAL A 39 -6.58 -7.25 6.06
N ARG A 40 -7.81 -6.91 5.73
CA ARG A 40 -8.95 -7.19 6.60
C ARG A 40 -9.51 -8.56 6.31
N LYS A 41 -9.54 -9.37 7.34
CA LYS A 41 -10.02 -10.75 7.28
C LYS A 41 -11.44 -10.82 7.84
N GLY A 42 -12.44 -10.49 7.01
CA GLY A 42 -13.83 -10.50 7.42
C GLY A 42 -14.09 -9.61 8.65
N ILE A 43 -14.81 -10.14 9.62
CA ILE A 43 -15.06 -9.46 10.89
C ILE A 43 -13.87 -9.61 11.85
N GLY A 44 -12.93 -10.48 11.52
CA GLY A 44 -11.85 -10.91 12.41
C GLY A 44 -10.72 -9.92 12.62
N GLY A 45 -10.78 -8.73 12.02
CA GLY A 45 -9.77 -7.72 12.23
C GLY A 45 -8.71 -7.66 11.13
N ALA A 46 -7.73 -6.79 11.36
CA ALA A 46 -6.69 -6.50 10.40
C ALA A 46 -5.46 -7.37 10.63
N MET A 47 -4.90 -7.87 9.53
CA MET A 47 -3.68 -8.67 9.50
C MET A 47 -2.66 -8.01 8.57
N TRP A 48 -1.45 -8.52 8.56
CA TRP A 48 -0.35 -7.99 7.78
C TRP A 48 0.10 -8.95 6.69
N LEU A 49 0.24 -8.41 5.48
CA LEU A 49 0.91 -9.10 4.37
C LEU A 49 2.15 -8.28 4.00
N GLY A 50 3.32 -8.74 4.43
CA GLY A 50 4.58 -8.07 4.13
C GLY A 50 4.95 -8.21 2.66
N ASN A 51 5.68 -7.24 2.14
CA ASN A 51 6.11 -7.24 0.75
C ASN A 51 6.78 -8.55 0.31
N PRO A 52 7.67 -9.19 1.11
CA PRO A 52 8.27 -10.47 0.72
C PRO A 52 7.26 -11.60 0.49
N GLU A 53 6.08 -11.49 1.09
CA GLU A 53 5.02 -12.51 0.97
C GLU A 53 4.04 -12.23 -0.18
N ILE A 54 4.23 -11.14 -0.90
CA ILE A 54 3.40 -10.80 -2.06
C ILE A 54 4.04 -11.39 -3.31
N SER A 55 3.30 -12.23 -4.01
CA SER A 55 3.74 -12.83 -5.28
C SER A 55 3.47 -11.90 -6.45
N VAL A 56 2.22 -11.44 -6.58
CA VAL A 56 1.80 -10.58 -7.70
C VAL A 56 0.83 -9.52 -7.18
N ILE A 57 1.04 -8.30 -7.64
CA ILE A 57 0.05 -7.22 -7.48
C ILE A 57 -0.66 -7.09 -8.83
N GLY A 58 -1.86 -7.61 -8.91
CA GLY A 58 -2.66 -7.57 -10.13
C GLY A 58 -3.71 -6.47 -10.10
N GLY A 59 -4.44 -6.35 -11.22
CA GLY A 59 -5.52 -5.36 -11.34
C GLY A 59 -6.82 -5.76 -10.68
N VAL A 60 -7.00 -7.06 -10.39
CA VAL A 60 -8.25 -7.59 -9.82
C VAL A 60 -8.03 -8.35 -8.51
N SER A 61 -6.80 -8.69 -8.19
CA SER A 61 -6.45 -9.41 -6.97
C SER A 61 -4.97 -9.26 -6.64
N ILE A 62 -4.65 -9.50 -5.38
CA ILE A 62 -3.28 -9.60 -4.90
C ILE A 62 -3.00 -11.07 -4.64
N LEU A 63 -1.97 -11.63 -5.26
CA LEU A 63 -1.57 -13.00 -5.02
C LEU A 63 -0.50 -13.04 -3.93
N ALA A 64 -0.78 -13.79 -2.88
CA ALA A 64 0.13 -14.01 -1.77
C ALA A 64 0.79 -15.38 -1.89
N LYS A 65 2.09 -15.45 -1.57
CA LYS A 65 2.82 -16.72 -1.46
C LYS A 65 2.99 -17.16 -0.01
N GLY A 66 2.85 -16.24 0.93
CA GLY A 66 2.92 -16.50 2.36
C GLY A 66 1.61 -16.23 3.07
N GLU A 67 1.57 -16.55 4.35
CA GLU A 67 0.40 -16.35 5.18
C GLU A 67 0.33 -14.92 5.73
N LEU A 68 -0.88 -14.51 6.11
CA LEU A 68 -1.08 -13.28 6.85
C LEU A 68 -0.45 -13.42 8.25
N GLN A 69 0.13 -12.33 8.72
CA GLN A 69 0.78 -12.26 10.01
C GLN A 69 0.14 -11.18 10.87
N HIS A 70 0.51 -11.11 12.14
CA HIS A 70 0.11 -10.01 13.01
C HIS A 70 0.66 -8.68 12.47
N LEU A 71 -0.09 -7.62 12.70
CA LEU A 71 0.35 -6.28 12.31
C LEU A 71 1.67 -5.96 13.03
N PRO A 72 2.67 -5.42 12.32
CA PRO A 72 3.85 -4.88 12.98
C PRO A 72 3.49 -3.65 13.82
N GLY A 73 4.35 -3.30 14.75
CA GLY A 73 4.06 -2.26 15.75
C GLY A 73 3.83 -0.86 15.21
N ARG A 74 4.22 -0.58 13.96
CA ARG A 74 3.97 0.70 13.29
C ARG A 74 3.62 0.44 11.84
N VAL A 75 2.35 0.68 11.48
CA VAL A 75 1.83 0.53 10.12
C VAL A 75 1.12 1.79 9.61
N ASP A 76 1.21 2.86 10.34
CA ASP A 76 0.46 4.09 10.13
C ASP A 76 1.26 5.17 9.37
N PHE A 77 2.15 4.74 8.49
CA PHE A 77 2.89 5.68 7.66
C PHE A 77 2.00 6.22 6.54
N GLU A 78 1.61 7.48 6.67
CA GLU A 78 0.84 8.18 5.65
C GLU A 78 1.62 9.34 5.06
N LEU A 79 1.75 9.34 3.73
CA LEU A 79 2.22 10.51 3.00
C LEU A 79 1.02 11.44 2.78
N THR A 80 0.92 12.48 3.60
CA THR A 80 -0.21 13.41 3.51
C THR A 80 0.13 14.71 2.80
N SER A 81 1.39 15.09 2.77
CA SER A 81 1.82 16.33 2.13
C SER A 81 3.25 16.21 1.60
N VAL A 82 3.55 17.04 0.59
CA VAL A 82 4.89 17.17 0.03
C VAL A 82 5.41 18.56 0.38
N LYS A 83 6.63 18.61 0.90
CA LYS A 83 7.32 19.86 1.25
C LYS A 83 8.63 19.96 0.48
N ASP A 84 9.03 21.18 0.16
CA ASP A 84 10.36 21.42 -0.39
C ASP A 84 11.43 21.44 0.70
N ALA A 85 12.69 21.68 0.31
CA ALA A 85 13.82 21.70 1.22
C ALA A 85 13.74 22.80 2.29
N SER A 86 12.96 23.87 2.04
CA SER A 86 12.75 24.96 3.00
C SER A 86 11.60 24.67 3.97
N GLY A 87 10.88 23.57 3.78
CA GLY A 87 9.71 23.22 4.58
C GLY A 87 8.40 23.82 4.05
N LEU A 88 8.44 24.53 2.93
CA LEU A 88 7.23 25.06 2.31
C LEU A 88 6.38 23.91 1.76
N ARG A 89 5.10 23.93 2.10
CA ARG A 89 4.15 22.92 1.66
C ARG A 89 3.83 23.06 0.17
N LEU A 90 4.17 22.07 -0.64
CA LEU A 90 3.95 22.08 -2.08
C LEU A 90 2.60 21.51 -2.49
N GLY A 91 2.07 20.57 -1.73
CA GLY A 91 0.83 19.94 -2.08
C GLY A 91 0.41 18.86 -1.12
N ARG A 92 -0.77 18.31 -1.40
CA ARG A 92 -1.35 17.19 -0.67
C ARG A 92 -1.22 15.93 -1.53
N VAL A 93 -0.72 14.85 -0.96
CA VAL A 93 -0.66 13.57 -1.66
C VAL A 93 -2.06 13.00 -1.79
N THR A 94 -2.48 12.74 -3.03
CA THR A 94 -3.79 12.15 -3.33
C THR A 94 -3.67 10.68 -3.71
N ASP A 95 -2.53 10.28 -4.26
CA ASP A 95 -2.28 8.87 -4.58
C ASP A 95 -0.78 8.65 -4.80
N VAL A 96 -0.42 7.38 -4.86
CA VAL A 96 0.95 6.92 -5.09
C VAL A 96 0.94 5.98 -6.28
N LEU A 97 1.83 6.25 -7.25
CA LEU A 97 2.06 5.36 -8.38
C LEU A 97 3.19 4.40 -8.03
N LEU A 98 2.90 3.12 -8.14
CA LEU A 98 3.82 2.05 -7.81
C LEU A 98 4.13 1.19 -9.03
N ASN A 99 5.40 0.80 -9.19
CA ASN A 99 5.75 -0.25 -10.12
C ASN A 99 5.38 -1.60 -9.49
N PRO A 100 4.43 -2.35 -10.08
CA PRO A 100 3.96 -3.59 -9.45
C PRO A 100 4.99 -4.72 -9.49
N MET A 101 6.00 -4.62 -10.35
CA MET A 101 7.05 -5.63 -10.46
C MET A 101 8.17 -5.39 -9.45
N THR A 102 8.68 -4.17 -9.36
CA THR A 102 9.77 -3.82 -8.46
C THR A 102 9.31 -3.41 -7.08
N ARG A 103 8.03 -3.05 -6.95
CA ARG A 103 7.41 -2.53 -5.71
C ARG A 103 7.99 -1.18 -5.28
N ARG A 104 8.66 -0.48 -6.22
CA ARG A 104 9.17 0.87 -6.00
C ARG A 104 8.11 1.92 -6.32
N VAL A 105 8.12 2.96 -5.51
CA VAL A 105 7.31 4.16 -5.79
C VAL A 105 7.89 4.87 -7.00
N ALA A 106 7.07 5.03 -8.03
CA ALA A 106 7.46 5.68 -9.27
C ALA A 106 7.16 7.18 -9.26
N ALA A 107 6.04 7.55 -8.65
CA ALA A 107 5.62 8.95 -8.57
C ALA A 107 4.56 9.13 -7.48
N LEU A 108 4.38 10.36 -7.07
CA LEU A 108 3.28 10.76 -6.20
C LEU A 108 2.32 11.61 -7.00
N GLU A 109 1.03 11.38 -6.84
CA GLU A 109 0.02 12.31 -7.32
C GLU A 109 -0.27 13.32 -6.21
N ILE A 110 -0.20 14.59 -6.54
CA ILE A 110 -0.42 15.66 -5.58
C ILE A 110 -1.48 16.62 -6.09
N SER A 111 -2.25 17.15 -5.16
CA SER A 111 -3.16 18.27 -5.42
C SER A 111 -2.49 19.55 -4.96
N LEU A 112 -2.44 20.54 -5.83
CA LEU A 112 -1.89 21.87 -5.55
C LEU A 112 -2.96 22.87 -5.08
N GLY A 113 -4.19 22.37 -4.86
CA GLY A 113 -5.28 23.20 -4.38
C GLY A 113 -5.06 23.72 -2.96
N PRO A 114 -6.02 24.48 -2.41
CA PRO A 114 -5.93 24.97 -1.04
C PRO A 114 -5.68 23.83 -0.07
N LEU A 115 -4.69 24.01 0.78
CA LEU A 115 -4.26 22.99 1.72
C LEU A 115 -4.81 23.25 3.11
#